data_eaa8cc3e98de8ccdf3497c47e77ef281
#
_entry.id   eaa8cc3e98de8ccdf3497c47e77ef281
#
_cell.length_a   1.000
_cell.length_b   1.000
_cell.length_c   1.000
_cell.angle_alpha   90.00
_cell.angle_beta   90.00
_cell.angle_gamma   90.00
#
_symmetry.space_group_name_H-M   'P 1'
#
loop_
_entity.id
_entity.type
_entity.pdbx_description
1 polymer ?
#
loop_
_entity_poly.entity_id
_entity_poly.type
_entity_poly.pdbx_seq_one_letter_code
_entity_poly.pdbx_strand_id
1 'polypeptide(L)'
;MRVIVPLPGNEVFARDLSAAGGWELGAIETRRFPDGETYVRLLDDVTDKRVDLVCTLALPDDGFLRLIFAADAARALGAREVTLVAPYLAYMRQDHRFQPGEAISSRSFARLISSSFDRLITVDPHLHRYPALSALYTIPADTLHAAPLLADWIAGHVEMPLLIGPDEESEQWVSVIAERIGAPFTVLKKIRHGDRSVDIDLPDLGPWRDRQPVLADDIASSGRTLIDAARKLALQGFAKPVCAVVHGVFAEDSYERLQAFSARIVSCDSIPHPSNAIGLAPLIASALASRHARAEALVRHRRPPEPLDEVERAGVDSFPASDPPPWTGG
;
A
#
# COMPACT_ATOMS: atom_id res chain seq x y z
N MET A 1 -23.03 -2.71 9.97
CA MET A 1 -22.99 -2.41 8.52
C MET A 1 -21.66 -1.78 8.16
N ARG A 2 -21.28 -1.79 6.84
CA ARG A 2 -20.02 -1.25 6.31
C ARG A 2 -20.34 -0.34 5.12
N VAL A 3 -19.68 0.79 5.03
CA VAL A 3 -19.80 1.73 3.92
C VAL A 3 -18.41 2.04 3.35
N ILE A 4 -18.27 1.96 2.04
CA ILE A 4 -17.06 2.26 1.30
C ILE A 4 -17.16 3.69 0.78
N VAL A 5 -16.26 4.58 1.19
CA VAL A 5 -16.30 6.00 0.81
C VAL A 5 -15.03 6.36 0.03
N PRO A 6 -15.13 6.67 -1.26
CA PRO A 6 -14.00 7.07 -2.07
C PRO A 6 -13.58 8.51 -1.78
N LEU A 7 -12.28 8.76 -1.54
CA LEU A 7 -11.70 10.07 -1.74
C LEU A 7 -11.60 10.37 -3.26
N PRO A 8 -11.54 11.64 -3.68
CA PRO A 8 -11.48 12.01 -5.09
C PRO A 8 -10.40 11.24 -5.87
N GLY A 9 -10.77 10.73 -7.03
CA GLY A 9 -9.91 9.90 -7.89
C GLY A 9 -9.92 8.41 -7.57
N ASN A 10 -10.69 7.98 -6.55
CA ASN A 10 -10.79 6.56 -6.15
C ASN A 10 -12.19 5.96 -6.41
N GLU A 11 -13.05 6.65 -7.15
CA GLU A 11 -14.46 6.30 -7.31
C GLU A 11 -14.65 4.94 -8.02
N VAL A 12 -13.82 4.66 -9.03
CA VAL A 12 -13.86 3.39 -9.77
C VAL A 12 -13.47 2.25 -8.86
N PHE A 13 -12.33 2.37 -8.21
CA PHE A 13 -11.83 1.34 -7.30
C PHE A 13 -12.79 1.08 -6.13
N ALA A 14 -13.35 2.13 -5.52
CA ALA A 14 -14.29 1.99 -4.41
C ALA A 14 -15.60 1.30 -4.84
N ARG A 15 -16.08 1.57 -6.05
CA ARG A 15 -17.23 0.86 -6.63
C ARG A 15 -16.94 -0.63 -6.78
N ASP A 16 -15.78 -0.97 -7.34
CA ASP A 16 -15.37 -2.37 -7.53
C ASP A 16 -15.18 -3.08 -6.18
N LEU A 17 -14.61 -2.38 -5.19
CA LEU A 17 -14.47 -2.89 -3.83
C LEU A 17 -15.83 -3.10 -3.15
N SER A 18 -16.75 -2.15 -3.29
CA SER A 18 -18.13 -2.23 -2.79
C SER A 18 -18.84 -3.44 -3.40
N ALA A 19 -18.75 -3.61 -4.71
CA ALA A 19 -19.35 -4.73 -5.44
C ALA A 19 -18.73 -6.08 -5.00
N ALA A 20 -17.42 -6.16 -4.89
CA ALA A 20 -16.72 -7.39 -4.46
C ALA A 20 -17.09 -7.82 -3.05
N GLY A 21 -17.33 -6.88 -2.14
CA GLY A 21 -17.70 -7.15 -0.75
C GLY A 21 -19.21 -7.19 -0.48
N GLY A 22 -20.04 -6.78 -1.42
CA GLY A 22 -21.49 -6.62 -1.22
C GLY A 22 -21.82 -5.53 -0.19
N TRP A 23 -21.04 -4.44 -0.16
CA TRP A 23 -21.19 -3.35 0.81
C TRP A 23 -21.80 -2.10 0.18
N GLU A 24 -22.26 -1.19 1.04
CA GLU A 24 -22.80 0.11 0.64
C GLU A 24 -21.66 0.98 0.06
N LEU A 25 -21.90 1.63 -1.07
CA LEU A 25 -21.03 2.66 -1.61
C LEU A 25 -21.54 4.02 -1.13
N GLY A 26 -20.74 4.69 -0.32
CA GLY A 26 -21.03 6.03 0.17
C GLY A 26 -20.46 7.12 -0.73
N ALA A 27 -20.79 8.35 -0.41
CA ALA A 27 -20.38 9.52 -1.15
C ALA A 27 -19.78 10.61 -0.24
N ILE A 28 -18.84 11.36 -0.80
CA ILE A 28 -18.16 12.47 -0.15
C ILE A 28 -18.14 13.69 -1.08
N GLU A 29 -18.44 14.85 -0.54
CA GLU A 29 -18.22 16.12 -1.21
C GLU A 29 -16.92 16.73 -0.74
N THR A 30 -16.05 17.10 -1.67
CA THR A 30 -14.83 17.82 -1.38
C THR A 30 -14.65 18.99 -2.33
N ARG A 31 -14.20 20.11 -1.81
CA ARG A 31 -13.86 21.30 -2.59
C ARG A 31 -12.78 22.13 -1.89
N ARG A 32 -12.22 23.08 -2.59
CA ARG A 32 -11.35 24.10 -1.98
C ARG A 32 -12.11 25.43 -1.88
N PHE A 33 -11.94 26.12 -0.77
CA PHE A 33 -12.36 27.50 -0.66
C PHE A 33 -11.45 28.41 -1.52
N PRO A 34 -11.88 29.66 -1.83
CA PRO A 34 -11.06 30.58 -2.64
C PRO A 34 -9.68 30.90 -2.06
N ASP A 35 -9.52 30.81 -0.75
CA ASP A 35 -8.27 30.98 0.00
C ASP A 35 -7.40 29.71 0.04
N GLY A 36 -7.89 28.61 -0.57
CA GLY A 36 -7.18 27.34 -0.68
C GLY A 36 -7.48 26.34 0.43
N GLU A 37 -8.28 26.68 1.43
CA GLU A 37 -8.68 25.75 2.50
C GLU A 37 -9.54 24.61 1.96
N THR A 38 -9.42 23.45 2.62
CA THR A 38 -10.12 22.24 2.21
C THR A 38 -11.48 22.12 2.90
N TYR A 39 -12.53 21.86 2.12
CA TYR A 39 -13.86 21.49 2.59
C TYR A 39 -14.10 19.99 2.35
N VAL A 40 -14.68 19.32 3.36
CA VAL A 40 -15.06 17.90 3.30
C VAL A 40 -16.44 17.72 3.94
N ARG A 41 -17.31 16.93 3.29
CA ARG A 41 -18.62 16.55 3.81
C ARG A 41 -18.96 15.12 3.40
N LEU A 42 -19.22 14.25 4.36
CA LEU A 42 -19.85 12.95 4.12
C LEU A 42 -21.34 13.15 3.82
N LEU A 43 -21.84 12.47 2.79
CA LEU A 43 -23.23 12.67 2.34
C LEU A 43 -24.18 11.60 2.88
N ASP A 44 -23.63 10.47 3.39
CA ASP A 44 -24.40 9.34 3.89
C ASP A 44 -24.40 9.31 5.41
N ASP A 45 -25.42 8.67 6.00
CA ASP A 45 -25.45 8.35 7.42
C ASP A 45 -24.42 7.25 7.72
N VAL A 46 -23.45 7.57 8.59
CA VAL A 46 -22.36 6.67 9.00
C VAL A 46 -22.50 6.21 10.47
N THR A 47 -23.60 6.58 11.14
CA THR A 47 -23.85 6.25 12.54
C THR A 47 -23.79 4.74 12.76
N ASP A 48 -22.98 4.29 13.72
CA ASP A 48 -22.72 2.89 14.06
C ASP A 48 -22.20 2.01 12.92
N LYS A 49 -21.82 2.60 11.78
CA LYS A 49 -21.22 1.88 10.64
C LYS A 49 -19.70 1.80 10.75
N ARG A 50 -19.12 0.83 10.07
CA ARG A 50 -17.69 0.82 9.72
C ARG A 50 -17.51 1.61 8.44
N VAL A 51 -16.68 2.62 8.47
CA VAL A 51 -16.39 3.50 7.33
C VAL A 51 -15.00 3.13 6.79
N ASP A 52 -14.94 2.66 5.56
CA ASP A 52 -13.67 2.42 4.88
C ASP A 52 -13.42 3.56 3.90
N LEU A 53 -12.51 4.45 4.24
CA LEU A 53 -12.08 5.54 3.37
C LEU A 53 -11.07 5.00 2.35
N VAL A 54 -11.43 5.00 1.07
CA VAL A 54 -10.57 4.54 -0.02
C VAL A 54 -9.78 5.72 -0.55
N CYS A 55 -8.46 5.65 -0.42
CA CYS A 55 -7.56 6.70 -0.85
C CYS A 55 -6.22 6.11 -1.31
N THR A 56 -5.99 6.03 -2.63
CA THR A 56 -4.63 5.82 -3.12
C THR A 56 -3.81 7.08 -2.84
N LEU A 57 -2.59 6.88 -2.37
CA LEU A 57 -1.73 7.99 -1.93
C LEU A 57 -0.63 8.30 -2.95
N ALA A 58 -0.96 8.25 -4.25
CA ALA A 58 0.00 8.51 -5.33
C ALA A 58 0.51 9.97 -5.33
N LEU A 59 -0.36 10.92 -4.98
CA LEU A 59 -0.05 12.34 -4.75
C LEU A 59 -0.46 12.71 -3.32
N PRO A 60 0.30 12.28 -2.31
CA PRO A 60 -0.17 12.28 -0.92
C PRO A 60 -0.41 13.69 -0.38
N ASP A 61 0.44 14.65 -0.71
CA ASP A 61 0.35 16.01 -0.16
C ASP A 61 -0.94 16.71 -0.55
N ASP A 62 -1.41 16.54 -1.77
CA ASP A 62 -2.65 17.12 -2.28
C ASP A 62 -3.91 16.53 -1.65
N GLY A 63 -3.85 15.27 -1.24
CA GLY A 63 -4.99 14.51 -0.72
C GLY A 63 -5.04 14.40 0.80
N PHE A 64 -3.91 14.61 1.48
CA PHE A 64 -3.75 14.20 2.87
C PHE A 64 -4.71 14.92 3.83
N LEU A 65 -4.86 16.25 3.73
CA LEU A 65 -5.79 16.99 4.61
C LEU A 65 -7.24 16.57 4.38
N ARG A 66 -7.63 16.32 3.12
CA ARG A 66 -8.98 15.80 2.81
C ARG A 66 -9.22 14.45 3.47
N LEU A 67 -8.20 13.58 3.45
CA LEU A 67 -8.27 12.27 4.06
C LEU A 67 -8.45 12.36 5.58
N ILE A 68 -7.66 13.20 6.26
CA ILE A 68 -7.76 13.40 7.71
C ILE A 68 -9.12 14.00 8.09
N PHE A 69 -9.58 15.03 7.38
CA PHE A 69 -10.88 15.66 7.67
C PHE A 69 -12.05 14.71 7.41
N ALA A 70 -11.95 13.81 6.40
CA ALA A 70 -12.95 12.77 6.18
C ALA A 70 -13.00 11.76 7.35
N ALA A 71 -11.84 11.38 7.89
CA ALA A 71 -11.78 10.49 9.04
C ALA A 71 -12.38 11.14 10.30
N ASP A 72 -12.03 12.41 10.56
CA ASP A 72 -12.58 13.17 11.70
C ASP A 72 -14.10 13.38 11.56
N ALA A 73 -14.57 13.72 10.35
CA ALA A 73 -16.00 13.85 10.08
C ALA A 73 -16.76 12.53 10.31
N ALA A 74 -16.21 11.40 9.84
CA ALA A 74 -16.81 10.09 10.07
C ALA A 74 -16.94 9.78 11.56
N ARG A 75 -15.90 10.06 12.37
CA ARG A 75 -15.93 9.88 13.83
C ARG A 75 -16.94 10.79 14.50
N ALA A 76 -16.96 12.08 14.16
CA ALA A 76 -17.88 13.06 14.71
C ALA A 76 -19.34 12.72 14.41
N LEU A 77 -19.61 12.07 13.27
CA LEU A 77 -20.93 11.58 12.85
C LEU A 77 -21.27 10.20 13.44
N GLY A 78 -20.46 9.65 14.34
CA GLY A 78 -20.76 8.43 15.07
C GLY A 78 -20.35 7.14 14.35
N ALA A 79 -19.40 7.18 13.42
CA ALA A 79 -18.84 5.96 12.85
C ALA A 79 -18.22 5.07 13.96
N ARG A 80 -18.52 3.77 13.90
CA ARG A 80 -18.01 2.79 14.86
C ARG A 80 -16.51 2.48 14.67
N GLU A 81 -16.03 2.53 13.45
CA GLU A 81 -14.66 2.23 13.06
C GLU A 81 -14.35 2.97 11.77
N VAL A 82 -13.19 3.59 11.67
CA VAL A 82 -12.73 4.27 10.45
C VAL A 82 -11.45 3.59 9.97
N THR A 83 -11.53 2.91 8.83
CA THR A 83 -10.40 2.21 8.20
C THR A 83 -9.87 3.03 7.03
N LEU A 84 -8.56 3.16 6.91
CA LEU A 84 -7.91 3.59 5.68
C LEU A 84 -7.66 2.38 4.78
N VAL A 85 -8.25 2.39 3.60
CA VAL A 85 -7.91 1.50 2.49
C VAL A 85 -7.04 2.28 1.52
N ALA A 86 -5.73 2.06 1.59
CA ALA A 86 -4.75 2.68 0.71
C ALA A 86 -4.14 1.62 -0.21
N PRO A 87 -4.72 1.38 -1.42
CA PRO A 87 -4.15 0.41 -2.36
C PRO A 87 -2.68 0.67 -2.65
N TYR A 88 -2.26 1.94 -2.75
CA TYR A 88 -0.88 2.39 -2.72
C TYR A 88 -0.63 3.25 -1.47
N LEU A 89 0.41 2.91 -0.70
CA LEU A 89 0.82 3.60 0.52
C LEU A 89 2.07 4.45 0.27
N ALA A 90 1.93 5.77 0.44
CA ALA A 90 3.02 6.73 0.24
C ALA A 90 4.05 6.73 1.37
N TYR A 91 5.15 7.45 1.13
CA TYR A 91 6.24 7.75 2.08
C TYR A 91 7.02 6.53 2.60
N MET A 92 6.79 5.32 2.08
CA MET A 92 7.50 4.12 2.54
C MET A 92 8.94 4.04 2.03
N ARG A 93 9.31 4.80 0.99
CA ARG A 93 10.63 4.80 0.36
C ARG A 93 11.68 5.62 1.14
N GLN A 94 11.26 6.56 2.01
CA GLN A 94 12.15 7.35 2.87
C GLN A 94 12.09 6.82 4.31
N ASP A 95 12.70 5.66 4.50
CA ASP A 95 12.70 4.86 5.72
C ASP A 95 13.90 5.12 6.64
N HIS A 96 14.91 5.86 6.18
CA HIS A 96 16.06 6.32 6.94
C HIS A 96 16.57 7.67 6.42
N ARG A 97 17.57 8.23 7.10
CA ARG A 97 18.27 9.43 6.65
C ARG A 97 19.36 9.04 5.67
N PHE A 98 19.31 9.54 4.44
CA PHE A 98 20.38 9.43 3.44
C PHE A 98 21.42 10.52 3.65
N GLN A 99 21.01 11.70 4.17
CA GLN A 99 21.85 12.85 4.48
C GLN A 99 21.55 13.36 5.90
N PRO A 100 22.52 13.95 6.60
CA PRO A 100 22.27 14.63 7.87
C PRO A 100 21.16 15.69 7.76
N GLY A 101 20.25 15.70 8.73
CA GLY A 101 19.15 16.67 8.77
C GLY A 101 17.87 16.24 8.03
N GLU A 102 17.88 15.18 7.24
CA GLU A 102 16.68 14.69 6.57
C GLU A 102 15.64 14.15 7.54
N ALA A 103 14.37 14.33 7.18
CA ALA A 103 13.26 13.66 7.86
C ALA A 103 13.22 12.17 7.50
N ILE A 104 12.74 11.34 8.41
CA ILE A 104 12.32 9.98 8.09
C ILE A 104 10.81 10.02 7.86
N SER A 105 10.40 10.32 6.62
CA SER A 105 9.01 10.62 6.28
C SER A 105 8.07 9.45 6.58
N SER A 106 8.53 8.21 6.41
CA SER A 106 7.77 7.01 6.75
C SER A 106 7.27 7.01 8.21
N ARG A 107 8.12 7.42 9.16
CA ARG A 107 7.75 7.48 10.59
C ARG A 107 6.76 8.60 10.88
N SER A 108 6.97 9.77 10.29
CA SER A 108 6.08 10.93 10.48
C SER A 108 4.70 10.64 9.91
N PHE A 109 4.64 10.10 8.70
CA PHE A 109 3.40 9.74 8.03
C PHE A 109 2.65 8.62 8.77
N ALA A 110 3.35 7.56 9.20
CA ALA A 110 2.76 6.47 9.99
C ALA A 110 2.11 6.97 11.29
N ARG A 111 2.74 7.92 12.00
CA ARG A 111 2.18 8.53 13.20
C ARG A 111 0.90 9.31 12.90
N LEU A 112 0.87 10.11 11.82
CA LEU A 112 -0.30 10.89 11.41
C LEU A 112 -1.48 9.96 11.04
N ILE A 113 -1.23 8.93 10.25
CA ILE A 113 -2.26 7.93 9.92
C ILE A 113 -2.73 7.20 11.18
N SER A 114 -1.81 6.76 12.05
CA SER A 114 -2.17 6.03 13.27
C SER A 114 -2.99 6.86 14.24
N SER A 115 -2.86 8.20 14.23
CA SER A 115 -3.67 9.08 15.08
C SER A 115 -5.09 9.30 14.54
N SER A 116 -5.32 9.08 13.24
CA SER A 116 -6.58 9.42 12.57
C SER A 116 -7.45 8.21 12.23
N PHE A 117 -6.87 7.02 12.18
CA PHE A 117 -7.55 5.80 11.76
C PHE A 117 -7.49 4.70 12.82
N ASP A 118 -8.46 3.79 12.77
CA ASP A 118 -8.48 2.60 13.63
C ASP A 118 -7.79 1.40 12.96
N ARG A 119 -7.63 1.43 11.65
CA ARG A 119 -7.02 0.37 10.84
C ARG A 119 -6.48 0.91 9.53
N LEU A 120 -5.42 0.28 9.02
CA LEU A 120 -4.87 0.48 7.68
C LEU A 120 -4.90 -0.84 6.90
N ILE A 121 -5.31 -0.79 5.63
CA ILE A 121 -5.12 -1.87 4.66
C ILE A 121 -4.39 -1.32 3.46
N THR A 122 -3.33 -2.00 3.03
CA THR A 122 -2.56 -1.62 1.86
C THR A 122 -2.03 -2.86 1.12
N VAL A 123 -1.59 -2.67 -0.11
CA VAL A 123 -1.02 -3.73 -0.95
C VAL A 123 0.47 -3.44 -1.15
N ASP A 124 1.31 -4.45 -0.98
CA ASP A 124 2.75 -4.46 -1.20
C ASP A 124 3.45 -3.10 -0.88
N PRO A 125 3.32 -2.61 0.37
CA PRO A 125 4.04 -1.40 0.76
C PRO A 125 5.55 -1.66 0.71
N HIS A 126 6.30 -0.70 0.20
CA HIS A 126 7.73 -0.80 0.01
C HIS A 126 8.49 -0.91 1.36
N LEU A 127 8.61 -2.14 1.86
CA LEU A 127 9.18 -2.45 3.18
C LEU A 127 10.59 -3.04 3.05
N HIS A 128 11.63 -2.19 2.87
CA HIS A 128 13.01 -2.68 2.79
C HIS A 128 13.68 -2.83 4.16
N ARG A 129 13.46 -1.86 5.06
CA ARG A 129 14.14 -1.82 6.36
C ARG A 129 13.25 -2.18 7.53
N TYR A 130 11.97 -2.23 7.33
CA TYR A 130 11.00 -2.61 8.35
C TYR A 130 10.48 -4.01 8.09
N PRO A 131 10.50 -4.90 9.08
CA PRO A 131 10.02 -6.28 8.89
C PRO A 131 8.50 -6.36 8.64
N ALA A 132 7.75 -5.37 9.08
CA ALA A 132 6.31 -5.26 8.89
C ALA A 132 5.82 -3.84 9.18
N LEU A 133 4.62 -3.50 8.72
CA LEU A 133 3.98 -2.20 9.03
C LEU A 133 3.81 -1.96 10.53
N SER A 134 3.65 -3.01 11.35
CA SER A 134 3.55 -2.92 12.81
C SER A 134 4.80 -2.34 13.50
N ALA A 135 5.93 -2.27 12.80
CA ALA A 135 7.12 -1.57 13.29
C ALA A 135 7.01 -0.03 13.17
N LEU A 136 6.03 0.46 12.39
CA LEU A 136 5.81 1.88 12.12
C LEU A 136 4.46 2.38 12.63
N TYR A 137 3.39 1.60 12.36
CA TYR A 137 2.01 1.96 12.65
C TYR A 137 1.60 1.40 14.00
N THR A 138 0.98 2.22 14.85
CA THR A 138 0.49 1.81 16.16
C THR A 138 -0.95 1.23 16.10
N ILE A 139 -1.60 1.37 14.96
CA ILE A 139 -2.88 0.75 14.65
C ILE A 139 -2.67 -0.59 13.93
N PRO A 140 -3.66 -1.50 13.94
CA PRO A 140 -3.66 -2.66 13.08
C PRO A 140 -3.46 -2.26 11.61
N ALA A 141 -2.40 -2.79 10.99
CA ALA A 141 -2.05 -2.51 9.60
C ALA A 141 -1.86 -3.85 8.86
N ASP A 142 -2.70 -4.07 7.86
CA ASP A 142 -2.68 -5.29 7.06
C ASP A 142 -1.95 -5.04 5.73
N THR A 143 -0.90 -5.81 5.49
CA THR A 143 -0.20 -5.88 4.20
C THR A 143 -0.79 -7.02 3.39
N LEU A 144 -1.28 -6.73 2.20
CA LEU A 144 -1.74 -7.71 1.22
C LEU A 144 -0.70 -7.85 0.11
N HIS A 145 -0.64 -9.03 -0.51
CA HIS A 145 0.34 -9.30 -1.56
C HIS A 145 -0.34 -9.56 -2.90
N ALA A 146 0.06 -8.78 -3.92
CA ALA A 146 -0.45 -8.88 -5.28
C ALA A 146 0.32 -9.90 -6.15
N ALA A 147 1.44 -10.44 -5.67
CA ALA A 147 2.23 -11.41 -6.43
C ALA A 147 1.41 -12.57 -7.01
N PRO A 148 0.43 -13.20 -6.28
CA PRO A 148 -0.43 -14.22 -6.87
C PRO A 148 -1.28 -13.71 -8.05
N LEU A 149 -1.77 -12.48 -8.00
CA LEU A 149 -2.58 -11.89 -9.05
C LEU A 149 -1.74 -11.57 -10.31
N LEU A 150 -0.51 -11.08 -10.11
CA LEU A 150 0.43 -10.89 -11.20
C LEU A 150 0.79 -12.24 -11.85
N ALA A 151 1.04 -13.27 -11.05
CA ALA A 151 1.33 -14.61 -11.52
C ALA A 151 0.19 -15.15 -12.41
N ASP A 152 -1.05 -15.06 -11.94
CA ASP A 152 -2.24 -15.51 -12.66
C ASP A 152 -2.42 -14.73 -13.98
N TRP A 153 -2.18 -13.40 -13.96
CA TRP A 153 -2.21 -12.59 -15.16
C TRP A 153 -1.12 -13.01 -16.15
N ILE A 154 0.13 -13.17 -15.70
CA ILE A 154 1.27 -13.57 -16.55
C ILE A 154 1.00 -14.94 -17.18
N ALA A 155 0.53 -15.92 -16.40
CA ALA A 155 0.21 -17.25 -16.90
C ALA A 155 -0.86 -17.25 -18.01
N GLY A 156 -1.82 -16.33 -17.91
CA GLY A 156 -2.91 -16.21 -18.90
C GLY A 156 -2.57 -15.41 -20.16
N HIS A 157 -1.45 -14.64 -20.18
CA HIS A 157 -1.17 -13.65 -21.22
C HIS A 157 0.23 -13.72 -21.82
N VAL A 158 1.16 -14.47 -21.24
CA VAL A 158 2.55 -14.55 -21.69
C VAL A 158 2.92 -16.02 -21.92
N GLU A 159 3.24 -16.36 -23.15
CA GLU A 159 3.73 -17.70 -23.50
C GLU A 159 5.19 -17.83 -23.09
N MET A 160 5.54 -18.97 -22.49
CA MET A 160 6.90 -19.30 -22.05
C MET A 160 7.60 -18.12 -21.33
N PRO A 161 7.06 -17.58 -20.21
CA PRO A 161 7.67 -16.45 -19.56
C PRO A 161 9.04 -16.79 -18.94
N LEU A 162 9.97 -15.81 -18.97
CA LEU A 162 11.16 -15.75 -18.16
C LEU A 162 11.01 -14.58 -17.18
N LEU A 163 10.84 -14.85 -15.90
CA LEU A 163 10.69 -13.80 -14.90
C LEU A 163 12.05 -13.16 -14.58
N ILE A 164 12.10 -11.85 -14.59
CA ILE A 164 13.32 -11.09 -14.32
C ILE A 164 13.04 -10.00 -13.30
N GLY A 165 13.65 -10.13 -12.13
CA GLY A 165 13.69 -9.06 -11.13
C GLY A 165 14.71 -7.99 -11.52
N PRO A 166 14.35 -6.71 -11.52
CA PRO A 166 15.24 -5.64 -11.96
C PRO A 166 16.39 -5.35 -10.99
N ASP A 167 16.36 -5.92 -9.79
CA ASP A 167 17.46 -5.88 -8.80
C ASP A 167 17.31 -6.99 -7.76
N GLU A 168 18.30 -7.11 -6.85
CA GLU A 168 18.33 -8.15 -5.81
C GLU A 168 17.18 -8.01 -4.80
N GLU A 169 16.63 -6.81 -4.61
CA GLU A 169 15.52 -6.57 -3.68
C GLU A 169 14.22 -7.22 -4.17
N SER A 170 14.07 -7.37 -5.48
CA SER A 170 12.90 -8.00 -6.12
C SER A 170 12.92 -9.54 -6.09
N GLU A 171 14.02 -10.20 -5.65
CA GLU A 171 14.18 -11.66 -5.73
C GLU A 171 13.07 -12.43 -5.02
N GLN A 172 12.79 -12.08 -3.76
CA GLN A 172 11.75 -12.78 -2.98
C GLN A 172 10.39 -12.70 -3.65
N TRP A 173 10.10 -11.57 -4.25
CA TRP A 173 8.83 -11.30 -4.89
C TRP A 173 8.70 -12.01 -6.24
N VAL A 174 9.74 -11.92 -7.08
CA VAL A 174 9.79 -12.57 -8.40
C VAL A 174 9.80 -14.10 -8.27
N SER A 175 10.51 -14.66 -7.26
CA SER A 175 10.53 -16.10 -7.03
C SER A 175 9.15 -16.67 -6.70
N VAL A 176 8.34 -15.96 -5.91
CA VAL A 176 6.97 -16.36 -5.60
C VAL A 176 6.09 -16.42 -6.86
N ILE A 177 6.23 -15.43 -7.75
CA ILE A 177 5.51 -15.42 -9.03
C ILE A 177 5.96 -16.60 -9.89
N ALA A 178 7.27 -16.79 -10.03
CA ALA A 178 7.86 -17.83 -10.86
C ALA A 178 7.48 -19.25 -10.39
N GLU A 179 7.53 -19.50 -9.08
CA GLU A 179 7.12 -20.77 -8.48
C GLU A 179 5.65 -21.07 -8.77
N ARG A 180 4.76 -20.07 -8.61
CA ARG A 180 3.32 -20.25 -8.83
C ARG A 180 2.98 -20.67 -10.26
N ILE A 181 3.71 -20.20 -11.26
CA ILE A 181 3.44 -20.47 -12.69
C ILE A 181 4.40 -21.49 -13.31
N GLY A 182 5.35 -22.02 -12.54
CA GLY A 182 6.35 -23.00 -13.03
C GLY A 182 7.32 -22.39 -14.05
N ALA A 183 7.63 -21.08 -13.96
CA ALA A 183 8.52 -20.39 -14.88
C ALA A 183 9.93 -20.27 -14.30
N PRO A 184 11.00 -20.24 -15.13
CA PRO A 184 12.32 -19.85 -14.66
C PRO A 184 12.34 -18.37 -14.28
N PHE A 185 13.23 -18.04 -13.35
CA PHE A 185 13.45 -16.63 -12.96
C PHE A 185 14.92 -16.33 -12.75
N THR A 186 15.24 -15.06 -12.80
CA THR A 186 16.53 -14.49 -12.42
C THR A 186 16.35 -13.09 -11.88
N VAL A 187 17.38 -12.56 -11.22
CA VAL A 187 17.45 -11.17 -10.79
C VAL A 187 18.71 -10.51 -11.34
N LEU A 188 18.59 -9.24 -11.66
CA LEU A 188 19.70 -8.44 -12.13
C LEU A 188 20.47 -7.89 -10.95
N LYS A 189 21.81 -7.83 -11.08
CA LYS A 189 22.68 -7.28 -10.04
C LYS A 189 23.11 -5.88 -10.40
N LYS A 190 22.97 -4.95 -9.44
CA LYS A 190 23.48 -3.59 -9.59
C LYS A 190 24.95 -3.56 -9.19
N ILE A 191 25.85 -3.31 -10.14
CA ILE A 191 27.26 -3.05 -9.86
C ILE A 191 27.46 -1.55 -9.79
N ARG A 192 27.90 -1.05 -8.63
CA ARG A 192 28.24 0.38 -8.44
C ARG A 192 29.70 0.60 -8.82
N HIS A 193 29.94 1.40 -9.83
CA HIS A 193 31.27 1.89 -10.21
C HIS A 193 31.45 3.34 -9.68
N GLY A 194 31.75 3.48 -8.36
CA GLY A 194 31.88 4.79 -7.70
C GLY A 194 30.53 5.49 -7.45
N ASP A 195 30.58 6.79 -7.14
CA ASP A 195 29.41 7.54 -6.65
C ASP A 195 28.37 7.91 -7.73
N ARG A 196 28.67 7.72 -9.02
CA ARG A 196 27.82 8.26 -10.11
C ARG A 196 27.43 7.26 -11.20
N SER A 197 28.01 6.08 -11.23
CA SER A 197 27.75 5.07 -12.27
C SER A 197 27.23 3.78 -11.66
N VAL A 198 26.00 3.44 -11.97
CA VAL A 198 25.39 2.13 -11.66
C VAL A 198 25.29 1.36 -12.95
N ASP A 199 25.96 0.24 -13.05
CA ASP A 199 25.79 -0.72 -14.13
C ASP A 199 24.93 -1.89 -13.64
N ILE A 200 24.16 -2.50 -14.54
CA ILE A 200 23.34 -3.68 -14.24
C ILE A 200 24.08 -4.88 -14.86
N ASP A 201 24.41 -5.86 -14.05
CA ASP A 201 24.94 -7.12 -14.52
C ASP A 201 23.81 -8.08 -14.89
N LEU A 202 23.86 -8.60 -16.11
CA LEU A 202 22.94 -9.61 -16.60
C LEU A 202 23.63 -10.96 -16.48
N PRO A 203 23.07 -11.94 -15.79
CA PRO A 203 23.58 -13.30 -15.82
C PRO A 203 23.48 -13.89 -17.24
N ASP A 204 24.12 -15.01 -17.48
CA ASP A 204 23.98 -15.73 -18.75
C ASP A 204 22.53 -16.24 -18.91
N LEU A 205 21.78 -15.61 -19.80
CA LEU A 205 20.40 -15.97 -20.14
C LEU A 205 20.30 -16.86 -21.38
N GLY A 206 21.44 -17.32 -21.92
CA GLY A 206 21.51 -18.17 -23.11
C GLY A 206 20.55 -19.36 -23.11
N PRO A 207 20.40 -20.11 -22.01
CA PRO A 207 19.45 -21.24 -21.89
C PRO A 207 17.97 -20.86 -22.07
N TRP A 208 17.61 -19.60 -21.93
CA TRP A 208 16.22 -19.10 -21.96
C TRP A 208 15.96 -18.13 -23.11
N ARG A 209 16.78 -18.15 -24.15
CA ARG A 209 16.71 -17.18 -25.25
C ARG A 209 15.40 -17.20 -26.03
N ASP A 210 14.72 -18.34 -26.04
CA ASP A 210 13.42 -18.51 -26.73
C ASP A 210 12.22 -18.10 -25.86
N ARG A 211 12.46 -17.64 -24.62
CA ARG A 211 11.40 -17.23 -23.70
C ARG A 211 11.08 -15.75 -23.80
N GLN A 212 9.84 -15.41 -23.49
CA GLN A 212 9.39 -14.03 -23.41
C GLN A 212 9.85 -13.42 -22.08
N PRO A 213 10.73 -12.40 -22.06
CA PRO A 213 11.14 -11.74 -20.83
C PRO A 213 9.96 -11.02 -20.17
N VAL A 214 9.82 -11.16 -18.85
CA VAL A 214 8.86 -10.43 -18.03
C VAL A 214 9.64 -9.74 -16.91
N LEU A 215 9.77 -8.43 -16.99
CA LEU A 215 10.31 -7.61 -15.90
C LEU A 215 9.22 -7.37 -14.87
N ALA A 216 9.45 -7.85 -13.66
CA ALA A 216 8.46 -7.76 -12.59
C ALA A 216 9.02 -7.02 -11.37
N ASP A 217 8.25 -6.02 -10.87
CA ASP A 217 8.67 -5.13 -9.77
C ASP A 217 7.47 -4.71 -8.91
N ASP A 218 7.72 -4.27 -7.69
CA ASP A 218 6.68 -3.71 -6.81
C ASP A 218 6.24 -2.31 -7.28
N ILE A 219 7.18 -1.43 -7.66
CA ILE A 219 6.91 -0.02 -8.01
C ILE A 219 7.64 0.40 -9.28
N ALA A 220 6.91 0.87 -10.28
CA ALA A 220 7.46 1.66 -11.37
C ALA A 220 7.26 3.15 -11.10
N SER A 221 8.30 3.85 -10.62
CA SER A 221 8.27 5.30 -10.40
C SER A 221 8.98 6.03 -11.53
N SER A 222 10.29 6.29 -11.45
CA SER A 222 11.06 6.87 -12.56
C SER A 222 11.27 5.91 -13.74
N GLY A 223 10.97 4.65 -13.56
CA GLY A 223 11.12 3.59 -14.54
C GLY A 223 12.58 3.27 -14.93
N ARG A 224 13.57 3.97 -14.35
CA ARG A 224 14.98 3.84 -14.76
C ARG A 224 15.48 2.41 -14.72
N THR A 225 15.25 1.72 -13.61
CA THR A 225 15.70 0.33 -13.43
C THR A 225 15.09 -0.60 -14.48
N LEU A 226 13.78 -0.47 -14.75
CA LEU A 226 13.07 -1.26 -15.77
C LEU A 226 13.55 -0.91 -17.20
N ILE A 227 13.76 0.37 -17.49
CA ILE A 227 14.27 0.82 -18.81
C ILE A 227 15.68 0.29 -19.03
N ASP A 228 16.57 0.38 -18.05
CA ASP A 228 17.95 -0.08 -18.17
C ASP A 228 18.00 -1.62 -18.32
N ALA A 229 17.16 -2.35 -17.58
CA ALA A 229 16.98 -3.78 -17.74
C ALA A 229 16.49 -4.15 -19.15
N ALA A 230 15.46 -3.47 -19.65
CA ALA A 230 14.91 -3.70 -20.99
C ALA A 230 15.94 -3.43 -22.10
N ARG A 231 16.73 -2.34 -21.97
CA ARG A 231 17.81 -2.04 -22.92
C ARG A 231 18.88 -3.14 -22.96
N LYS A 232 19.28 -3.64 -21.79
CA LYS A 232 20.29 -4.72 -21.70
C LYS A 232 19.79 -6.03 -22.28
N LEU A 233 18.53 -6.38 -22.04
CA LEU A 233 17.89 -7.54 -22.69
C LEU A 233 17.91 -7.41 -24.22
N ALA A 234 17.59 -6.23 -24.73
CA ALA A 234 17.65 -5.95 -26.17
C ALA A 234 19.07 -6.10 -26.75
N LEU A 235 20.11 -5.64 -26.04
CA LEU A 235 21.51 -5.82 -26.43
C LEU A 235 21.94 -7.30 -26.46
N GLN A 236 21.35 -8.15 -25.66
CA GLN A 236 21.54 -9.60 -25.71
C GLN A 236 20.66 -10.30 -26.75
N GLY A 237 19.85 -9.57 -27.50
CA GLY A 237 19.02 -10.10 -28.58
C GLY A 237 17.70 -10.73 -28.10
N PHE A 238 17.23 -10.41 -26.90
CA PHE A 238 15.90 -10.78 -26.44
C PHE A 238 14.80 -9.90 -27.07
N ALA A 239 13.60 -10.44 -27.16
CA ALA A 239 12.42 -9.65 -27.49
C ALA A 239 12.18 -8.55 -26.43
N LYS A 240 11.42 -7.51 -26.79
CA LYS A 240 11.00 -6.49 -25.83
C LYS A 240 10.26 -7.15 -24.67
N PRO A 241 10.61 -6.84 -23.40
CA PRO A 241 9.97 -7.45 -22.24
C PRO A 241 8.52 -6.99 -22.07
N VAL A 242 7.72 -7.81 -21.41
CA VAL A 242 6.51 -7.38 -20.73
C VAL A 242 6.94 -6.83 -19.37
N CYS A 243 6.48 -5.64 -18.99
CA CYS A 243 6.70 -5.06 -17.67
C CYS A 243 5.44 -5.23 -16.84
N ALA A 244 5.52 -5.95 -15.73
CA ALA A 244 4.41 -6.21 -14.81
C ALA A 244 4.75 -5.67 -13.42
N VAL A 245 3.99 -4.67 -12.95
CA VAL A 245 4.26 -4.00 -11.66
C VAL A 245 3.01 -3.93 -10.79
N VAL A 246 3.20 -3.89 -9.48
CA VAL A 246 2.06 -3.67 -8.57
C VAL A 246 1.63 -2.21 -8.66
N HIS A 247 2.57 -1.27 -8.49
CA HIS A 247 2.28 0.15 -8.40
C HIS A 247 2.85 0.92 -9.60
N GLY A 248 1.97 1.28 -10.53
CA GLY A 248 2.32 2.14 -11.66
C GLY A 248 2.28 3.62 -11.25
N VAL A 249 3.30 4.10 -10.53
CA VAL A 249 3.41 5.52 -10.12
C VAL A 249 3.74 6.41 -11.32
N PHE A 250 4.61 5.95 -12.21
CA PHE A 250 5.03 6.57 -13.46
C PHE A 250 5.21 8.10 -13.37
N ALA A 251 6.24 8.50 -12.64
CA ALA A 251 6.56 9.91 -12.50
C ALA A 251 7.00 10.53 -13.83
N GLU A 252 6.55 11.73 -14.12
CA GLU A 252 6.89 12.53 -15.32
C GLU A 252 6.58 11.77 -16.61
N ASP A 253 7.56 11.60 -17.50
CA ASP A 253 7.49 10.91 -18.80
C ASP A 253 7.92 9.43 -18.74
N SER A 254 8.01 8.86 -17.52
CA SER A 254 8.60 7.53 -17.35
C SER A 254 7.79 6.41 -17.99
N TYR A 255 6.47 6.56 -18.10
CA TYR A 255 5.62 5.58 -18.78
C TYR A 255 5.90 5.52 -20.28
N GLU A 256 5.91 6.66 -20.94
CA GLU A 256 6.19 6.78 -22.38
C GLU A 256 7.60 6.27 -22.70
N ARG A 257 8.57 6.59 -21.86
CA ARG A 257 9.94 6.11 -22.00
C ARG A 257 10.03 4.60 -21.82
N LEU A 258 9.37 4.02 -20.83
CA LEU A 258 9.35 2.57 -20.62
C LEU A 258 8.62 1.87 -21.77
N GLN A 259 7.53 2.46 -22.28
CA GLN A 259 6.76 1.92 -23.40
C GLN A 259 7.61 1.75 -24.67
N ALA A 260 8.57 2.64 -24.91
CA ALA A 260 9.47 2.53 -26.06
C ALA A 260 10.32 1.23 -26.03
N PHE A 261 10.62 0.70 -24.82
CA PHE A 261 11.46 -0.49 -24.63
C PHE A 261 10.69 -1.75 -24.25
N SER A 262 9.38 -1.65 -24.03
CA SER A 262 8.53 -2.76 -23.58
C SER A 262 7.60 -3.23 -24.70
N ALA A 263 7.24 -4.51 -24.71
CA ALA A 263 6.18 -5.05 -25.55
C ALA A 263 4.80 -4.67 -24.98
N ARG A 264 4.69 -4.68 -23.67
CA ARG A 264 3.50 -4.32 -22.92
C ARG A 264 3.89 -3.87 -21.51
N ILE A 265 3.15 -2.92 -20.96
CA ILE A 265 3.24 -2.53 -19.55
C ILE A 265 1.91 -2.81 -18.91
N VAL A 266 1.91 -3.53 -17.77
CA VAL A 266 0.72 -3.82 -16.97
C VAL A 266 0.98 -3.49 -15.52
N SER A 267 -0.04 -2.99 -14.84
CA SER A 267 -0.01 -2.73 -13.41
C SER A 267 -1.29 -3.19 -12.73
N CYS A 268 -1.23 -3.35 -11.41
CA CYS A 268 -2.44 -3.42 -10.62
C CYS A 268 -3.14 -2.05 -10.58
N ASP A 269 -4.42 -2.07 -10.26
CA ASP A 269 -5.27 -0.87 -10.13
C ASP A 269 -5.13 -0.15 -8.79
N SER A 270 -3.96 -0.29 -8.14
CA SER A 270 -3.61 0.44 -6.91
C SER A 270 -3.53 1.95 -7.10
N ILE A 271 -3.22 2.39 -8.31
CA ILE A 271 -3.18 3.78 -8.76
C ILE A 271 -3.90 3.84 -10.10
N PRO A 272 -4.88 4.74 -10.31
CA PRO A 272 -5.55 4.89 -11.59
C PRO A 272 -4.56 5.23 -12.71
N HIS A 273 -4.41 4.34 -13.70
CA HIS A 273 -3.48 4.50 -14.80
C HIS A 273 -3.91 3.66 -16.02
N PRO A 274 -3.61 4.08 -17.29
CA PRO A 274 -3.94 3.29 -18.49
C PRO A 274 -3.31 1.88 -18.54
N SER A 275 -2.25 1.62 -17.77
CA SER A 275 -1.63 0.29 -17.67
C SER A 275 -2.38 -0.69 -16.78
N ASN A 276 -3.42 -0.25 -16.05
CA ASN A 276 -4.15 -1.12 -15.13
C ASN A 276 -4.81 -2.28 -15.88
N ALA A 277 -4.47 -3.51 -15.49
CA ALA A 277 -4.97 -4.75 -16.05
C ALA A 277 -5.25 -5.82 -14.99
N ILE A 278 -4.92 -5.55 -13.73
CA ILE A 278 -5.00 -6.50 -12.61
C ILE A 278 -5.77 -5.82 -11.47
N GLY A 279 -6.96 -6.34 -11.16
CA GLY A 279 -7.83 -5.77 -10.13
C GLY A 279 -7.47 -6.24 -8.72
N LEU A 280 -7.37 -5.32 -7.77
CA LEU A 280 -7.08 -5.57 -6.35
C LEU A 280 -8.34 -5.62 -5.46
N ALA A 281 -9.48 -5.16 -5.96
CA ALA A 281 -10.69 -5.05 -5.18
C ALA A 281 -11.12 -6.38 -4.52
N PRO A 282 -11.11 -7.55 -5.18
CA PRO A 282 -11.44 -8.82 -4.53
C PRO A 282 -10.47 -9.20 -3.40
N LEU A 283 -9.17 -8.92 -3.57
CA LEU A 283 -8.15 -9.18 -2.56
C LEU A 283 -8.40 -8.36 -1.30
N ILE A 284 -8.64 -7.05 -1.45
CA ILE A 284 -8.92 -6.15 -0.35
C ILE A 284 -10.28 -6.48 0.30
N ALA A 285 -11.29 -6.81 -0.49
CA ALA A 285 -12.60 -7.23 0.04
C ALA A 285 -12.48 -8.46 0.94
N SER A 286 -11.71 -9.45 0.53
CA SER A 286 -11.45 -10.65 1.35
C SER A 286 -10.80 -10.30 2.70
N ALA A 287 -9.83 -9.40 2.70
CA ALA A 287 -9.16 -8.94 3.93
C ALA A 287 -10.09 -8.15 4.85
N LEU A 288 -10.96 -7.31 4.29
CA LEU A 288 -11.98 -6.57 5.05
C LEU A 288 -13.02 -7.50 5.67
N ALA A 289 -13.41 -8.59 4.98
CA ALA A 289 -14.39 -9.57 5.45
C ALA A 289 -13.82 -10.53 6.50
N SER A 290 -12.61 -11.05 6.30
CA SER A 290 -12.01 -12.09 7.16
C SER A 290 -11.77 -11.66 8.60
N ARG A 291 -11.43 -10.40 8.84
CA ARG A 291 -11.25 -9.89 10.20
C ARG A 291 -12.56 -9.67 10.94
N HIS A 292 -13.64 -9.46 10.23
CA HIS A 292 -14.98 -9.41 10.83
C HIS A 292 -15.31 -10.75 11.52
N ALA A 293 -15.10 -11.86 10.85
CA ALA A 293 -15.30 -13.20 11.41
C ALA A 293 -14.39 -13.47 12.63
N ARG A 294 -13.12 -13.01 12.62
CA ARG A 294 -12.20 -13.14 13.77
C ARG A 294 -12.58 -12.28 14.95
N ALA A 295 -12.98 -11.03 14.73
CA ALA A 295 -13.41 -10.13 15.80
C ALA A 295 -14.69 -10.62 16.48
N GLU A 296 -15.68 -11.10 15.72
CA GLU A 296 -16.90 -11.71 16.27
C GLU A 296 -16.64 -13.02 17.02
N ALA A 297 -15.71 -13.86 16.52
CA ALA A 297 -15.30 -15.07 17.22
C ALA A 297 -14.61 -14.75 18.55
N LEU A 298 -13.76 -13.73 18.61
CA LEU A 298 -13.08 -13.27 19.83
C LEU A 298 -14.06 -12.66 20.86
N VAL A 299 -15.07 -11.92 20.40
CA VAL A 299 -16.12 -11.36 21.28
C VAL A 299 -16.98 -12.50 21.86
N ARG A 300 -17.30 -13.53 21.08
CA ARG A 300 -18.04 -14.71 21.57
C ARG A 300 -17.26 -15.54 22.60
N HIS A 301 -15.92 -15.46 22.60
CA HIS A 301 -15.05 -16.21 23.50
C HIS A 301 -14.52 -15.38 24.68
N ARG A 302 -14.79 -14.06 24.75
CA ARG A 302 -14.51 -13.29 25.95
C ARG A 302 -15.53 -13.68 27.02
N ARG A 303 -15.12 -14.50 27.99
CA ARG A 303 -15.77 -14.55 29.30
C ARG A 303 -15.83 -13.13 29.84
N PRO A 304 -16.94 -12.73 30.47
CA PRO A 304 -16.93 -11.48 31.23
C PRO A 304 -15.75 -11.53 32.20
N PRO A 305 -15.03 -10.41 32.41
CA PRO A 305 -13.95 -10.37 33.39
C PRO A 305 -14.53 -10.85 34.73
N GLU A 306 -13.83 -11.79 35.37
CA GLU A 306 -14.17 -12.17 36.75
C GLU A 306 -14.23 -10.88 37.57
N PRO A 307 -15.23 -10.71 38.42
CA PRO A 307 -15.30 -9.55 39.29
C PRO A 307 -14.01 -9.52 40.12
N LEU A 308 -13.32 -8.35 40.12
CA LEU A 308 -12.12 -8.11 40.90
C LEU A 308 -12.37 -8.62 42.36
N ASP A 309 -11.44 -9.37 42.93
CA ASP A 309 -11.51 -9.76 44.32
C ASP A 309 -11.37 -8.53 45.23
N GLU A 310 -11.68 -8.69 46.54
CA GLU A 310 -11.63 -7.58 47.49
C GLU A 310 -10.22 -6.96 47.61
N VAL A 311 -9.17 -7.71 47.34
CA VAL A 311 -7.76 -7.25 47.41
C VAL A 311 -7.42 -6.39 46.22
N GLU A 312 -7.88 -6.78 45.01
CA GLU A 312 -7.68 -5.99 43.78
C GLU A 312 -8.47 -4.68 43.80
N ARG A 313 -9.68 -4.65 44.39
CA ARG A 313 -10.45 -3.41 44.60
C ARG A 313 -9.76 -2.45 45.53
N ALA A 314 -9.20 -2.95 46.65
CA ALA A 314 -8.44 -2.13 47.59
C ALA A 314 -7.16 -1.54 46.99
N GLY A 315 -6.55 -2.22 46.01
CA GLY A 315 -5.37 -1.74 45.28
C GLY A 315 -5.66 -0.57 44.34
N VAL A 316 -6.83 -0.53 43.70
CA VAL A 316 -7.24 0.56 42.79
C VAL A 316 -7.59 1.84 43.59
N ASP A 317 -8.18 1.70 44.78
CA ASP A 317 -8.57 2.84 45.63
C ASP A 317 -7.40 3.44 46.43
N SER A 318 -6.22 2.81 46.44
CA SER A 318 -5.09 3.23 47.27
C SER A 318 -4.00 4.07 46.55
N PHE A 319 -4.23 4.52 45.32
CA PHE A 319 -3.33 5.49 44.67
C PHE A 319 -3.59 6.89 45.27
N PRO A 320 -2.63 7.46 46.03
CA PRO A 320 -2.80 8.82 46.55
C PRO A 320 -2.77 9.79 45.36
N ALA A 321 -3.78 10.64 45.27
CA ALA A 321 -3.74 11.82 44.45
C ALA A 321 -2.55 12.67 44.92
N SER A 322 -1.49 12.76 44.09
CA SER A 322 -0.39 13.68 44.36
C SER A 322 -0.89 15.09 44.09
N ASP A 323 -1.12 15.85 45.17
CA ASP A 323 -1.36 17.30 45.11
C ASP A 323 -0.18 18.00 44.36
N PRO A 324 -0.43 18.95 43.44
CA PRO A 324 0.63 19.74 42.84
C PRO A 324 1.28 20.62 43.92
N PRO A 325 2.61 20.84 43.91
CA PRO A 325 3.29 21.67 44.89
C PRO A 325 2.80 23.12 44.79
N PRO A 326 2.60 23.84 45.93
CA PRO A 326 2.17 25.22 45.93
C PRO A 326 3.27 26.12 45.34
N TRP A 327 2.98 26.86 44.31
CA TRP A 327 3.81 27.95 43.84
C TRP A 327 3.71 29.12 44.84
N THR A 328 4.71 29.27 45.69
CA THR A 328 4.92 30.52 46.42
C THR A 328 5.71 31.50 45.50
N GLY A 329 5.04 32.56 45.08
CA GLY A 329 5.69 33.70 44.43
C GLY A 329 6.62 34.43 45.42
N GLY A 330 7.69 34.92 44.87
CA GLY A 330 8.63 35.87 45.43
C GLY A 330 9.34 36.57 44.29
#